data_9064eb7bb5747d3dce5f2c35827b6992
#
_entry.id   9064eb7bb5747d3dce5f2c35827b6992
#
_cell.length_a   1.000
_cell.length_b   1.000
_cell.length_c   1.000
_cell.angle_alpha   90.00
_cell.angle_beta   90.00
_cell.angle_gamma   90.00
#
_symmetry.space_group_name_H-M   'P 1'
#
loop_
_entity.id
_entity.type
_entity.pdbx_description
1 polymer ?
#
loop_
_entity_poly.entity_id
_entity_poly.type
_entity_poly.pdbx_seq_one_letter_code
_entity_poly.pdbx_strand_id
1 'polypeptide(L)'
;MGTIQSELIASALPDSELFELDTYPNLAMEVINGNIVGFVCDKAVGEGMISQNDNLEAAAFTFSAEEAAFGKAAVIAKGNDDFMEIVNAVIDKVVADGSYLKAFDEYNTIWQANAN
;
A
#
# COMPACT_ATOMS: atom_id res chain seq x y z
N MET A 1 8.70 -8.22 8.40
CA MET A 1 9.12 -7.72 9.73
C MET A 1 9.46 -6.24 9.66
N GLY A 2 8.93 -5.42 10.61
CA GLY A 2 9.19 -3.98 10.69
C GLY A 2 8.58 -3.19 9.53
N THR A 3 7.41 -3.57 9.09
CA THR A 3 6.64 -2.80 8.12
C THR A 3 5.72 -1.81 8.85
N ILE A 4 5.34 -0.75 8.15
CA ILE A 4 4.36 0.22 8.64
C ILE A 4 3.04 -0.48 9.00
N GLN A 5 2.62 -1.45 8.22
CA GLN A 5 1.41 -2.23 8.47
C GLN A 5 1.49 -3.00 9.80
N SER A 6 2.65 -3.59 10.13
CA SER A 6 2.84 -4.28 11.41
C SER A 6 2.74 -3.33 12.60
N GLU A 7 3.36 -2.15 12.51
CA GLU A 7 3.28 -1.12 13.55
C GLU A 7 1.85 -0.59 13.73
N LEU A 8 1.14 -0.41 12.62
CA LEU A 8 -0.24 0.06 12.60
C LEU A 8 -1.18 -0.93 13.30
N ILE A 9 -1.08 -2.23 12.98
CA ILE A 9 -1.87 -3.28 13.64
C ILE A 9 -1.54 -3.36 15.12
N ALA A 10 -0.27 -3.37 15.49
CA ALA A 10 0.14 -3.43 16.89
C ALA A 10 -0.39 -2.25 17.72
N SER A 11 -0.52 -1.07 17.10
CA SER A 11 -1.08 0.12 17.74
C SER A 11 -2.61 0.11 17.81
N ALA A 12 -3.28 -0.26 16.71
CA ALA A 12 -4.74 -0.18 16.61
C ALA A 12 -5.45 -1.39 17.21
N LEU A 13 -4.81 -2.56 17.23
CA LEU A 13 -5.36 -3.83 17.69
C LEU A 13 -4.37 -4.53 18.64
N PRO A 14 -4.06 -3.93 19.80
CA PRO A 14 -3.00 -4.43 20.70
C PRO A 14 -3.25 -5.83 21.29
N ASP A 15 -4.50 -6.27 21.30
CA ASP A 15 -4.90 -7.59 21.80
C ASP A 15 -4.91 -8.67 20.69
N SER A 16 -4.59 -8.31 19.44
CA SER A 16 -4.53 -9.27 18.33
C SER A 16 -3.19 -9.99 18.29
N GLU A 17 -3.23 -11.27 17.88
CA GLU A 17 -2.01 -12.00 17.55
C GLU A 17 -1.52 -11.58 16.16
N LEU A 18 -0.33 -10.96 16.10
CA LEU A 18 0.27 -10.49 14.86
C LEU A 18 1.04 -11.61 14.17
N PHE A 19 0.65 -11.91 12.93
CA PHE A 19 1.29 -12.89 12.07
C PHE A 19 1.96 -12.17 10.88
N GLU A 20 3.27 -12.35 10.69
CA GLU A 20 4.04 -11.68 9.65
C GLU A 20 4.59 -12.68 8.63
N LEU A 21 4.35 -12.41 7.35
CA LEU A 21 4.92 -13.15 6.22
C LEU A 21 5.61 -12.20 5.23
N ASP A 22 6.48 -12.76 4.40
CA ASP A 22 7.31 -12.00 3.48
C ASP A 22 6.55 -11.46 2.26
N THR A 23 5.40 -12.05 1.92
CA THR A 23 4.64 -11.67 0.72
C THR A 23 3.14 -11.63 0.95
N TYR A 24 2.44 -10.72 0.28
CA TYR A 24 0.98 -10.63 0.30
C TYR A 24 0.27 -11.89 -0.25
N PRO A 25 0.73 -12.55 -1.33
CA PRO A 25 0.12 -13.81 -1.77
C PRO A 25 0.13 -14.90 -0.69
N ASN A 26 1.20 -15.00 0.10
CA ASN A 26 1.26 -15.95 1.21
C ASN A 26 0.24 -15.59 2.30
N LEU A 27 0.11 -14.30 2.66
CA LEU A 27 -0.91 -13.84 3.61
C LEU A 27 -2.33 -14.14 3.11
N ALA A 28 -2.60 -13.91 1.82
CA ALA A 28 -3.89 -14.23 1.22
C ALA A 28 -4.21 -15.73 1.32
N MET A 29 -3.24 -16.60 1.08
CA MET A 29 -3.43 -18.04 1.24
C MET A 29 -3.74 -18.44 2.68
N GLU A 30 -3.11 -17.79 3.66
CA GLU A 30 -3.41 -18.04 5.07
C GLU A 30 -4.85 -17.62 5.45
N VAL A 31 -5.35 -16.51 4.90
CA VAL A 31 -6.75 -16.09 5.05
C VAL A 31 -7.70 -17.11 4.40
N ILE A 32 -7.45 -17.52 3.16
CA ILE A 32 -8.27 -18.48 2.42
C ILE A 32 -8.31 -19.83 3.13
N ASN A 33 -7.19 -20.25 3.74
CA ASN A 33 -7.10 -21.48 4.51
C ASN A 33 -7.70 -21.36 5.93
N GLY A 34 -8.11 -20.16 6.36
CA GLY A 34 -8.68 -19.91 7.68
C GLY A 34 -7.68 -19.92 8.82
N ASN A 35 -6.38 -19.82 8.54
CA ASN A 35 -5.32 -19.78 9.53
C ASN A 35 -5.19 -18.41 10.20
N ILE A 36 -5.52 -17.33 9.47
CA ILE A 36 -5.61 -15.96 9.97
C ILE A 36 -6.95 -15.33 9.52
N VAL A 37 -7.45 -14.38 10.29
CA VAL A 37 -8.75 -13.75 10.03
C VAL A 37 -8.70 -12.68 8.92
N GLY A 38 -7.53 -12.13 8.64
CA GLY A 38 -7.34 -11.08 7.64
C GLY A 38 -5.91 -10.55 7.66
N PHE A 39 -5.59 -9.67 6.72
CA PHE A 39 -4.31 -8.97 6.68
C PHE A 39 -4.48 -7.51 6.25
N VAL A 40 -3.49 -6.69 6.55
CA VAL A 40 -3.45 -5.27 6.17
C VAL A 40 -2.44 -5.06 5.05
N CYS A 41 -2.86 -4.35 4.03
CA CYS A 41 -2.03 -3.99 2.87
C CYS A 41 -2.42 -2.61 2.33
N ASP A 42 -1.64 -2.10 1.40
CA ASP A 42 -2.04 -0.91 0.64
C ASP A 42 -3.32 -1.19 -0.16
N LYS A 43 -4.21 -0.20 -0.25
CA LYS A 43 -5.52 -0.32 -0.90
C LYS A 43 -5.42 -0.89 -2.32
N ALA A 44 -4.51 -0.36 -3.16
CA ALA A 44 -4.34 -0.83 -4.53
C ALA A 44 -3.91 -2.31 -4.62
N VAL A 45 -3.07 -2.77 -3.68
CA VAL A 45 -2.67 -4.18 -3.58
C VAL A 45 -3.86 -5.05 -3.21
N GLY A 46 -4.63 -4.65 -2.20
CA GLY A 46 -5.83 -5.37 -1.77
C GLY A 46 -6.88 -5.48 -2.86
N GLU A 47 -7.20 -4.38 -3.53
CA GLU A 47 -8.14 -4.36 -4.66
C GLU A 47 -7.70 -5.29 -5.80
N GLY A 48 -6.40 -5.30 -6.13
CA GLY A 48 -5.85 -6.21 -7.13
C GLY A 48 -5.99 -7.68 -6.74
N MET A 49 -5.75 -8.02 -5.48
CA MET A 49 -5.87 -9.40 -5.00
C MET A 49 -7.32 -9.88 -4.96
N ILE A 50 -8.25 -9.02 -4.53
CA ILE A 50 -9.68 -9.30 -4.52
C ILE A 50 -10.21 -9.50 -5.94
N SER A 51 -9.76 -8.69 -6.91
CA SER A 51 -10.18 -8.82 -8.32
C SER A 51 -9.80 -10.15 -8.95
N GLN A 52 -8.83 -10.85 -8.37
CA GLN A 52 -8.30 -12.13 -8.86
C GLN A 52 -8.75 -13.34 -8.03
N ASN A 53 -9.43 -13.12 -6.91
CA ASN A 53 -9.78 -14.20 -6.00
C ASN A 53 -11.10 -13.94 -5.28
N ASP A 54 -12.13 -14.65 -5.69
CA ASP A 54 -13.50 -14.55 -5.16
C ASP A 54 -13.62 -14.99 -3.68
N ASN A 55 -12.59 -15.61 -3.11
CA ASN A 55 -12.55 -15.97 -1.68
C ASN A 55 -11.98 -14.87 -0.79
N LEU A 56 -11.64 -13.72 -1.35
CA LEU A 56 -11.18 -12.54 -0.62
C LEU A 56 -12.19 -11.41 -0.75
N GLU A 57 -12.38 -10.67 0.32
CA GLU A 57 -13.18 -9.45 0.33
C GLU A 57 -12.51 -8.35 1.15
N ALA A 58 -12.85 -7.10 0.87
CA ALA A 58 -12.39 -5.98 1.67
C ALA A 58 -13.20 -5.89 2.96
N ALA A 59 -12.51 -5.75 4.10
CA ALA A 59 -13.17 -5.43 5.34
C ALA A 59 -13.87 -4.06 5.27
N ALA A 60 -14.96 -3.91 6.00
CA ALA A 60 -15.67 -2.63 6.11
C ALA A 60 -14.84 -1.54 6.82
N PHE A 61 -13.81 -1.95 7.57
CA PHE A 61 -12.91 -1.07 8.29
C PHE A 61 -11.70 -0.72 7.42
N THR A 62 -11.34 0.56 7.38
CA THR A 62 -10.11 1.07 6.79
C THR A 62 -9.45 2.04 7.76
N PHE A 63 -8.12 2.05 7.78
CA PHE A 63 -7.39 3.06 8.54
C PHE A 63 -7.54 4.43 7.89
N SER A 64 -7.67 5.46 8.71
CA SER A 64 -7.73 6.85 8.24
C SER A 64 -6.40 7.28 7.61
N ALA A 65 -6.44 8.35 6.82
CA ALA A 65 -5.22 8.92 6.24
C ALA A 65 -4.23 9.43 7.31
N GLU A 66 -4.72 9.81 8.50
CA GLU A 66 -3.86 10.22 9.63
C GLU A 66 -3.18 9.03 10.30
N GLU A 67 -3.89 7.91 10.46
CA GLU A 67 -3.33 6.66 11.01
C GLU A 67 -2.37 5.99 10.03
N ALA A 68 -2.68 6.03 8.75
CA ALA A 68 -1.88 5.47 7.66
C ALA A 68 -0.95 6.52 7.03
N ALA A 69 -0.64 7.61 7.70
CA ALA A 69 -0.05 8.87 7.22
C ALA A 69 1.36 8.77 6.61
N PHE A 70 1.50 7.93 5.64
CA PHE A 70 2.77 7.70 4.97
C PHE A 70 2.68 8.09 3.50
N GLY A 71 2.97 9.36 3.23
CA GLY A 71 3.15 9.81 1.86
C GLY A 71 4.29 9.07 1.16
N LYS A 72 4.26 9.02 -0.16
CA LYS A 72 5.43 8.61 -0.95
C LYS A 72 6.38 9.80 -1.06
N ALA A 73 7.67 9.56 -0.85
CA ALA A 73 8.69 10.60 -0.92
C ALA A 73 9.90 10.13 -1.73
N ALA A 74 10.56 11.08 -2.40
CA ALA A 74 11.87 10.84 -2.99
C ALA A 74 12.95 11.04 -1.92
N VAL A 75 13.89 10.10 -1.84
CA VAL A 75 15.03 10.19 -0.93
C VAL A 75 16.29 10.51 -1.73
N ILE A 76 16.98 11.58 -1.34
CA ILE A 76 18.16 12.10 -2.04
C ILE A 76 19.29 12.22 -1.03
N ALA A 77 20.51 11.94 -1.47
CA ALA A 77 21.70 12.09 -0.62
C ALA A 77 21.89 13.54 -0.17
N LYS A 78 22.25 13.74 1.11
CA LYS A 78 22.52 15.05 1.67
C LYS A 78 23.62 15.78 0.89
N GLY A 79 23.42 17.08 0.66
CA GLY A 79 24.35 17.94 -0.08
C GLY A 79 24.15 17.92 -1.60
N ASN A 80 23.11 17.24 -2.10
CA ASN A 80 22.73 17.25 -3.51
C ASN A 80 21.52 18.17 -3.74
N ASP A 81 21.67 19.43 -3.30
CA ASP A 81 20.56 20.39 -3.21
C ASP A 81 20.03 20.78 -4.59
N ASP A 82 20.91 20.93 -5.59
CA ASP A 82 20.51 21.23 -6.98
C ASP A 82 19.60 20.15 -7.55
N PHE A 83 19.92 18.88 -7.27
CA PHE A 83 19.08 17.76 -7.73
C PHE A 83 17.76 17.69 -6.95
N MET A 84 17.78 18.00 -5.65
CA MET A 84 16.58 18.07 -4.83
C MET A 84 15.63 19.14 -5.34
N GLU A 85 16.10 20.30 -5.76
CA GLU A 85 15.29 21.38 -6.34
C GLU A 85 14.59 20.91 -7.62
N ILE A 86 15.32 20.22 -8.51
CA ILE A 86 14.74 19.65 -9.75
C ILE A 86 13.65 18.61 -9.42
N VAL A 87 13.92 17.70 -8.49
CA VAL A 87 12.97 16.65 -8.12
C VAL A 87 11.71 17.26 -7.49
N ASN A 88 11.85 18.21 -6.57
CA ASN A 88 10.72 18.90 -5.96
C ASN A 88 9.87 19.65 -7.01
N ALA A 89 10.51 20.34 -7.95
CA ALA A 89 9.79 21.04 -9.02
C ALA A 89 8.96 20.08 -9.90
N VAL A 90 9.47 18.88 -10.16
CA VAL A 90 8.72 17.83 -10.89
C VAL A 90 7.57 17.31 -10.04
N ILE A 91 7.79 17.00 -8.77
CA ILE A 91 6.74 16.53 -7.85
C ILE A 91 5.63 17.56 -7.75
N ASP A 92 5.97 18.81 -7.47
CA ASP A 92 4.99 19.90 -7.36
C ASP A 92 4.15 20.05 -8.63
N LYS A 93 4.78 19.96 -9.80
CA LYS A 93 4.10 20.01 -11.09
C LYS A 93 3.10 18.87 -11.25
N VAL A 94 3.53 17.61 -11.07
CA VAL A 94 2.67 16.45 -11.34
C VAL A 94 1.56 16.27 -10.31
N VAL A 95 1.76 16.81 -9.11
CA VAL A 95 0.71 16.90 -8.08
C VAL A 95 -0.30 17.99 -8.43
N ALA A 96 0.19 19.19 -8.80
CA ALA A 96 -0.67 20.33 -9.12
C ALA A 96 -1.53 20.12 -10.37
N ASP A 97 -1.00 19.48 -11.41
CA ASP A 97 -1.72 19.20 -12.66
C ASP A 97 -2.53 17.89 -12.65
N GLY A 98 -2.44 17.10 -11.55
CA GLY A 98 -3.13 15.82 -11.39
C GLY A 98 -2.59 14.68 -12.23
N SER A 99 -1.49 14.88 -12.97
CA SER A 99 -0.90 13.84 -13.83
C SER A 99 -0.39 12.64 -13.02
N TYR A 100 0.04 12.85 -11.77
CA TYR A 100 0.42 11.76 -10.87
C TYR A 100 -0.73 10.77 -10.63
N LEU A 101 -1.90 11.28 -10.21
CA LEU A 101 -3.06 10.44 -9.94
C LEU A 101 -3.56 9.74 -11.20
N LYS A 102 -3.59 10.45 -12.33
CA LYS A 102 -3.99 9.87 -13.60
C LYS A 102 -3.07 8.72 -14.02
N ALA A 103 -1.76 8.90 -13.92
CA ALA A 103 -0.79 7.85 -14.21
C ALA A 103 -0.94 6.65 -13.25
N PHE A 104 -1.14 6.93 -11.96
CA PHE A 104 -1.35 5.88 -10.95
C PHE A 104 -2.57 5.02 -11.28
N ASP A 105 -3.72 5.62 -11.59
CA ASP A 105 -4.95 4.92 -11.92
C ASP A 105 -4.81 4.10 -13.22
N GLU A 106 -4.16 4.69 -14.24
CA GLU A 106 -3.92 4.02 -15.52
C GLU A 106 -3.05 2.77 -15.34
N TYR A 107 -1.92 2.90 -14.66
CA TYR A 107 -1.01 1.78 -14.43
C TYR A 107 -1.58 0.73 -13.47
N ASN A 108 -2.37 1.13 -12.48
CA ASN A 108 -3.06 0.20 -11.61
C ASN A 108 -4.07 -0.66 -12.40
N THR A 109 -4.80 -0.05 -13.33
CA THR A 109 -5.71 -0.76 -14.23
C THR A 109 -4.98 -1.76 -15.12
N ILE A 110 -3.83 -1.35 -15.70
CA ILE A 110 -2.98 -2.23 -16.51
C ILE A 110 -2.44 -3.39 -15.68
N TRP A 111 -2.00 -3.11 -14.46
CA TRP A 111 -1.48 -4.14 -13.56
C TRP A 111 -2.56 -5.18 -13.21
N GLN A 112 -3.76 -4.75 -12.85
CA GLN A 112 -4.90 -5.64 -12.57
C GLN A 112 -5.26 -6.51 -13.78
N ALA A 113 -5.23 -5.95 -14.99
CA ALA A 113 -5.55 -6.68 -16.22
C ALA A 113 -4.49 -7.74 -16.60
N ASN A 114 -3.22 -7.55 -16.21
CA ASN A 114 -2.10 -8.45 -16.54
C ASN A 114 -1.75 -9.42 -15.42
N ALA A 115 -2.42 -9.35 -14.29
CA ALA A 115 -2.17 -10.21 -13.13
C ALA A 115 -2.88 -11.57 -13.21
N ASN A 116 -3.45 -11.93 -14.39
CA ASN A 116 -4.09 -13.22 -14.69
C ASN A 116 -3.11 -14.19 -15.35
#